data_e9e423b311cda9a96e80779ccaf804e7
#
_entry.id   e9e423b311cda9a96e80779ccaf804e7
#
_cell.length_a   1.000
_cell.length_b   1.000
_cell.length_c   1.000
_cell.angle_alpha   90.00
_cell.angle_beta   90.00
_cell.angle_gamma   90.00
#
_symmetry.space_group_name_H-M   'P 1'
#
loop_
_entity.id
_entity.type
_entity.pdbx_description
1 polymer ?
#
loop_
_entity_poly.entity_id
_entity_poly.type
_entity_poly.pdbx_seq_one_letter_code
_entity_poly.pdbx_strand_id
1 'polypeptide(L)'
;SDKEYYEAEVCLNEAVRLSPALFKAIYNRGKNRLALDNIEGALGDFDRAVSLKPEHPKAHEYFGDVLMKVGKEEEAALQWAIAERLREKNSKN
;
A
#
# COMPACT_ATOMS: atom_id res chain seq x y z
N SER A 1 -0.49 19.88 -3.00
CA SER A 1 -0.91 20.06 -4.40
C SER A 1 -0.47 18.86 -5.24
N ASP A 2 -1.09 18.71 -6.39
CA ASP A 2 -0.76 17.61 -7.30
C ASP A 2 0.70 17.65 -7.74
N LYS A 3 1.26 18.85 -7.88
CA LYS A 3 2.66 19.00 -8.26
C LYS A 3 3.60 18.28 -7.30
N GLU A 4 3.33 18.38 -5.99
CA GLU A 4 4.14 17.70 -4.97
C GLU A 4 4.05 16.20 -5.10
N TYR A 5 2.85 15.67 -5.40
CA TYR A 5 2.67 14.24 -5.59
C TYR A 5 3.39 13.75 -6.85
N TYR A 6 3.37 14.53 -7.94
CA TYR A 6 4.10 14.15 -9.14
C TYR A 6 5.61 14.18 -8.93
N GLU A 7 6.09 15.15 -8.18
CA GLU A 7 7.52 15.21 -7.84
C GLU A 7 7.92 14.03 -6.96
N ALA A 8 7.06 13.67 -6.00
CA ALA A 8 7.30 12.51 -5.14
C ALA A 8 7.31 11.22 -5.96
N GLU A 9 6.44 11.12 -6.97
CA GLU A 9 6.38 9.95 -7.86
C GLU A 9 7.73 9.72 -8.54
N VAL A 10 8.34 10.79 -9.05
CA VAL A 10 9.66 10.71 -9.70
C VAL A 10 10.72 10.17 -8.72
N CYS A 11 10.74 10.73 -7.52
CA CYS A 11 11.72 10.30 -6.50
C CYS A 11 11.48 8.86 -6.05
N LEU A 12 10.23 8.49 -5.85
CA LEU A 12 9.88 7.15 -5.40
C LEU A 12 10.14 6.11 -6.47
N ASN A 13 9.89 6.45 -7.73
CA ASN A 13 10.23 5.55 -8.84
C ASN A 13 11.72 5.24 -8.86
N GLU A 14 12.56 6.26 -8.63
CA GLU A 14 14.01 6.06 -8.60
C GLU A 14 14.41 5.20 -7.40
N ALA A 15 13.79 5.45 -6.24
CA ALA A 15 14.09 4.65 -5.05
C ALA A 15 13.74 3.17 -5.27
N VAL A 16 12.59 2.88 -5.89
CA VAL A 16 12.19 1.50 -6.18
C VAL A 16 13.08 0.88 -7.25
N ARG A 17 13.51 1.68 -8.24
CA ARG A 17 14.42 1.20 -9.27
C ARG A 17 15.74 0.74 -8.65
N LEU A 18 16.27 1.52 -7.70
CA LEU A 18 17.52 1.21 -7.03
C LEU A 18 17.39 0.09 -6.01
N SER A 19 16.24 -0.04 -5.36
CA SER A 19 16.00 -1.06 -4.34
C SER A 19 14.60 -1.64 -4.52
N PRO A 20 14.44 -2.61 -5.45
CA PRO A 20 13.09 -3.13 -5.80
C PRO A 20 12.37 -3.86 -4.68
N ALA A 21 13.05 -4.23 -3.60
CA ALA A 21 12.44 -4.90 -2.46
C ALA A 21 12.39 -4.00 -1.21
N LEU A 22 12.58 -2.71 -1.38
CA LEU A 22 12.52 -1.77 -0.24
C LEU A 22 11.07 -1.45 0.09
N PHE A 23 10.56 -2.09 1.14
CA PHE A 23 9.16 -1.95 1.56
C PHE A 23 8.75 -0.48 1.65
N LYS A 24 9.54 0.33 2.36
CA LYS A 24 9.18 1.73 2.61
C LYS A 24 8.97 2.52 1.33
N ALA A 25 9.83 2.32 0.33
CA ALA A 25 9.71 3.02 -0.94
C ALA A 25 8.46 2.58 -1.71
N ILE A 26 8.20 1.27 -1.74
CA ILE A 26 7.04 0.71 -2.43
C ILE A 26 5.75 1.15 -1.75
N TYR A 27 5.71 1.05 -0.43
CA TYR A 27 4.56 1.44 0.38
C TYR A 27 4.24 2.94 0.20
N ASN A 28 5.27 3.78 0.29
CA ASN A 28 5.10 5.23 0.10
C ASN A 28 4.67 5.56 -1.32
N ARG A 29 5.20 4.83 -2.32
CA ARG A 29 4.79 5.04 -3.71
C ARG A 29 3.32 4.66 -3.90
N GLY A 30 2.88 3.58 -3.26
CA GLY A 30 1.47 3.19 -3.29
C GLY A 30 0.57 4.29 -2.74
N LYS A 31 0.94 4.85 -1.60
CA LYS A 31 0.18 5.95 -0.99
C LYS A 31 0.16 7.18 -1.90
N ASN A 32 1.29 7.50 -2.50
CA ASN A 32 1.40 8.64 -3.41
C ASN A 32 0.54 8.44 -4.66
N ARG A 33 0.57 7.23 -5.21
CA ARG A 33 -0.24 6.89 -6.38
C ARG A 33 -1.74 6.93 -6.07
N LEU A 34 -2.11 6.51 -4.86
CA LEU A 34 -3.50 6.61 -4.42
C LEU A 34 -3.93 8.08 -4.37
N ALA A 35 -3.08 8.97 -3.86
CA ALA A 35 -3.36 10.41 -3.82
C ALA A 35 -3.50 11.00 -5.22
N LEU A 36 -2.78 10.45 -6.20
CA LEU A 36 -2.85 10.86 -7.59
C LEU A 36 -3.98 10.17 -8.36
N ASP A 37 -4.78 9.37 -7.68
CA ASP A 37 -5.85 8.58 -8.29
C ASP A 37 -5.33 7.56 -9.32
N ASN A 38 -4.07 7.17 -9.21
CA ASN A 38 -3.51 6.06 -9.98
C ASN A 38 -3.79 4.77 -9.24
N ILE A 39 -5.02 4.31 -9.35
CA ILE A 39 -5.52 3.17 -8.55
C ILE A 39 -4.81 1.87 -8.93
N GLU A 40 -4.62 1.61 -10.22
CA GLU A 40 -3.94 0.39 -10.66
C GLU A 40 -2.49 0.33 -10.19
N GLY A 41 -1.77 1.46 -10.27
CA GLY A 41 -0.40 1.53 -9.77
C GLY A 41 -0.33 1.33 -8.28
N ALA A 42 -1.28 1.94 -7.54
CA ALA A 42 -1.36 1.77 -6.10
C ALA A 42 -1.65 0.32 -5.72
N LEU A 43 -2.55 -0.34 -6.47
CA LEU A 43 -2.90 -1.74 -6.22
C LEU A 43 -1.66 -2.63 -6.31
N GLY A 44 -0.86 -2.47 -7.36
CA GLY A 44 0.37 -3.24 -7.52
C GLY A 44 1.36 -2.99 -6.40
N ASP A 45 1.50 -1.74 -5.98
CA ASP A 45 2.44 -1.38 -4.91
C ASP A 45 2.02 -1.96 -3.56
N PHE A 46 0.72 -1.88 -3.22
CA PHE A 46 0.26 -2.43 -1.95
C PHE A 46 0.28 -3.96 -1.93
N ASP A 47 0.00 -4.59 -3.08
CA ASP A 47 0.14 -6.03 -3.21
C ASP A 47 1.59 -6.44 -2.89
N ARG A 48 2.56 -5.74 -3.48
CA ARG A 48 3.97 -6.00 -3.22
C ARG A 48 4.34 -5.70 -1.77
N ALA A 49 3.80 -4.61 -1.23
CA ALA A 49 4.10 -4.20 0.15
C ALA A 49 3.67 -5.26 1.17
N VAL A 50 2.46 -5.83 1.03
CA VAL A 50 2.00 -6.86 1.97
C VAL A 50 2.79 -8.15 1.80
N SER A 51 3.33 -8.41 0.61
CA SER A 51 4.20 -9.56 0.39
C SER A 51 5.54 -9.36 1.09
N LEU A 52 6.06 -8.14 1.09
CA LEU A 52 7.34 -7.83 1.72
C LEU A 52 7.25 -7.76 3.24
N LYS A 53 6.14 -7.24 3.78
CA LYS A 53 5.90 -7.18 5.22
C LYS A 53 4.48 -7.63 5.56
N PRO A 54 4.26 -8.95 5.60
CA PRO A 54 2.92 -9.49 5.88
C PRO A 54 2.34 -9.11 7.25
N GLU A 55 3.20 -8.70 8.17
CA GLU A 55 2.78 -8.33 9.54
C GLU A 55 2.50 -6.84 9.72
N HIS A 56 2.52 -6.05 8.65
CA HIS A 56 2.30 -4.61 8.72
C HIS A 56 0.82 -4.27 8.53
N PRO A 57 0.09 -3.91 9.60
CA PRO A 57 -1.37 -3.75 9.50
C PRO A 57 -1.81 -2.67 8.51
N LYS A 58 -1.13 -1.53 8.52
CA LYS A 58 -1.51 -0.40 7.66
C LYS A 58 -1.39 -0.73 6.18
N ALA A 59 -0.41 -1.56 5.80
CA ALA A 59 -0.26 -1.99 4.41
C ALA A 59 -1.46 -2.81 3.96
N HIS A 60 -1.93 -3.73 4.81
CA HIS A 60 -3.14 -4.51 4.51
C HIS A 60 -4.37 -3.62 4.41
N GLU A 61 -4.46 -2.62 5.27
CA GLU A 61 -5.59 -1.69 5.25
C GLU A 61 -5.64 -0.91 3.93
N TYR A 62 -4.50 -0.36 3.52
CA TYR A 62 -4.44 0.36 2.23
C TYR A 62 -4.74 -0.57 1.06
N PHE A 63 -4.22 -1.80 1.12
CA PHE A 63 -4.47 -2.78 0.07
C PHE A 63 -5.97 -3.05 -0.03
N GLY A 64 -6.64 -3.25 1.12
CA GLY A 64 -8.08 -3.42 1.16
C GLY A 64 -8.83 -2.22 0.57
N ASP A 65 -8.40 -1.02 0.92
CA ASP A 65 -9.03 0.20 0.40
C ASP A 65 -8.97 0.27 -1.12
N VAL A 66 -7.81 -0.07 -1.70
CA VAL A 66 -7.63 -0.04 -3.15
C VAL A 66 -8.40 -1.18 -3.82
N LEU A 67 -8.42 -2.36 -3.20
CA LEU A 67 -9.20 -3.49 -3.70
C LEU A 67 -10.69 -3.13 -3.78
N MET A 68 -11.19 -2.43 -2.76
CA MET A 68 -12.59 -1.98 -2.76
C MET A 68 -12.85 -1.02 -3.93
N LYS A 69 -11.91 -0.13 -4.20
CA LYS A 69 -12.04 0.83 -5.30
C LYS A 69 -12.12 0.15 -6.66
N VAL A 70 -11.49 -1.01 -6.83
CA VAL A 70 -11.56 -1.75 -8.09
C VAL A 70 -12.66 -2.82 -8.09
N GLY A 71 -13.50 -2.83 -7.06
CA GLY A 71 -14.66 -3.71 -7.02
C GLY A 71 -14.41 -5.11 -6.49
N LYS A 72 -13.23 -5.37 -5.92
CA LYS A 72 -12.89 -6.68 -5.36
C LYS A 72 -13.24 -6.71 -3.88
N GLU A 73 -14.53 -6.71 -3.58
CA GLU A 73 -15.06 -6.52 -2.24
C GLU A 73 -14.66 -7.63 -1.26
N GLU A 74 -14.72 -8.88 -1.70
CA GLU A 74 -14.37 -10.01 -0.83
C GLU A 74 -12.88 -9.99 -0.46
N GLU A 75 -12.02 -9.71 -1.44
CA GLU A 75 -10.59 -9.60 -1.19
C GLU A 75 -10.29 -8.42 -0.28
N ALA A 76 -11.00 -7.29 -0.47
CA ALA A 76 -10.85 -6.11 0.38
C ALA A 76 -11.21 -6.44 1.83
N ALA A 77 -12.34 -7.13 2.03
CA ALA A 77 -12.78 -7.51 3.37
C ALA A 77 -11.76 -8.40 4.07
N LEU A 78 -11.15 -9.32 3.31
CA LEU A 78 -10.11 -10.19 3.85
C LEU A 78 -8.90 -9.39 4.32
N GLN A 79 -8.45 -8.42 3.52
CA GLN A 79 -7.30 -7.60 3.89
C GLN A 79 -7.57 -6.75 5.12
N TRP A 80 -8.77 -6.18 5.21
CA TRP A 80 -9.16 -5.42 6.40
C TRP A 80 -9.22 -6.31 7.65
N ALA A 81 -9.71 -7.54 7.50
CA ALA A 81 -9.74 -8.50 8.61
C ALA A 81 -8.33 -8.84 9.08
N ILE A 82 -7.40 -9.03 8.14
CA ILE A 82 -6.00 -9.28 8.48
C ILE A 82 -5.41 -8.09 9.24
N ALA A 83 -5.67 -6.87 8.76
CA ALA A 83 -5.17 -5.67 9.41
C ALA A 83 -5.67 -5.56 10.85
N GLU A 84 -6.96 -5.83 11.06
CA GLU A 84 -7.54 -5.78 12.39
C GLU A 84 -6.95 -6.84 13.31
N ARG A 85 -6.78 -8.05 12.79
CA ARG A 85 -6.17 -9.15 13.55
C ARG A 85 -4.75 -8.80 14.00
N LEU A 86 -3.98 -8.19 13.10
CA LEU A 86 -2.61 -7.77 13.42
C LEU A 86 -2.60 -6.68 14.49
N ARG A 87 -3.56 -5.76 14.45
CA ARG A 87 -3.66 -4.70 15.46
C ARG A 87 -4.01 -5.27 16.83
N GLU A 88 -4.92 -6.24 16.89
CA GLU A 88 -5.26 -6.91 18.13
C GLU A 88 -4.05 -7.61 18.74
N LYS A 89 -3.29 -8.31 17.91
CA LYS A 89 -2.08 -9.00 18.35
C LYS A 89 -1.05 -8.01 18.89
N ASN A 90 -0.88 -6.89 18.22
CA ASN A 90 0.09 -5.88 18.62
C ASN A 90 -0.33 -5.17 19.91
N SER A 91 -1.64 -4.98 20.12
CA SER A 91 -2.13 -4.26 21.29
C SER A 91 -2.05 -5.07 22.59
N LYS A 92 -1.85 -6.38 22.50
CA LYS A 92 -1.74 -7.25 23.67
C LYS A 92 -0.35 -7.24 24.30
N ASN A 93 0.56 -6.56 23.67
CA ASN A 93 1.90 -6.39 24.19
C ASN A 93 2.02 -5.04 24.89
#